data_491561c4ec7a0f1c92c7702b0176496d
#
_entry.id   491561c4ec7a0f1c92c7702b0176496d
#
_cell.length_a   1.000
_cell.length_b   1.000
_cell.length_c   1.000
_cell.angle_alpha   90.00
_cell.angle_beta   90.00
_cell.angle_gamma   90.00
#
_symmetry.space_group_name_H-M   'P 1'
#
loop_
_entity.id
_entity.type
_entity.pdbx_description
1 polymer ?
#
loop_
_entity_poly.entity_id
_entity_poly.type
_entity_poly.pdbx_seq_one_letter_code
_entity_poly.pdbx_strand_id
1 'polypeptide(L)'
;MLEQIPLYEEKQYLGYNRVSALIRTVLALLCFTGYYWSQNPKPVDLSVIRIGSYPVDEIPASGHIFFILGVFIMVLSVLLMYVLHIQTIVYSNYLMLSGFWGARKVKIDFSNIHTVKKLRYKKNSFRRPVYNLYIKEIVKFYTSGNNFIELKDKDGFTYRIGTQRPNELFKIINTQINII
;
A
#
# COMPACT_ATOMS: atom_id res chain seq x y z
N MET A 1 -4.83 -21.99 -25.51
CA MET A 1 -5.34 -21.77 -24.13
C MET A 1 -6.43 -20.73 -24.25
N LEU A 2 -7.68 -21.08 -23.93
CA LEU A 2 -8.76 -20.09 -23.88
C LEU A 2 -8.45 -19.12 -22.75
N GLU A 3 -8.26 -17.85 -23.06
CA GLU A 3 -8.10 -16.79 -22.08
C GLU A 3 -9.39 -16.72 -21.25
N GLN A 4 -9.34 -17.16 -20.01
CA GLN A 4 -10.49 -17.07 -19.12
C GLN A 4 -10.72 -15.59 -18.80
N ILE A 5 -11.89 -15.09 -19.14
CA ILE A 5 -12.29 -13.72 -18.83
C ILE A 5 -12.44 -13.59 -17.31
N PRO A 6 -11.78 -12.65 -16.66
CA PRO A 6 -11.91 -12.46 -15.22
C PRO A 6 -13.31 -11.93 -14.86
N LEU A 7 -13.93 -12.54 -13.86
CA LEU A 7 -15.23 -12.09 -13.32
C LEU A 7 -15.09 -10.85 -12.45
N TYR A 8 -13.90 -10.64 -11.88
CA TYR A 8 -13.58 -9.51 -11.01
C TYR A 8 -12.09 -9.23 -11.07
N GLU A 9 -11.76 -7.94 -11.08
CA GLU A 9 -10.38 -7.47 -10.97
C GLU A 9 -10.32 -6.24 -10.07
N GLU A 10 -9.38 -6.24 -9.12
CA GLU A 10 -9.10 -5.11 -8.25
C GLU A 10 -7.59 -4.94 -8.10
N LYS A 11 -7.12 -3.72 -8.39
CA LYS A 11 -5.73 -3.28 -8.12
C LYS A 11 -5.71 -2.33 -6.94
N GLN A 12 -4.87 -2.62 -5.96
CA GLN A 12 -4.70 -1.79 -4.78
C GLN A 12 -3.27 -1.27 -4.71
N TYR A 13 -3.11 0.03 -4.92
CA TYR A 13 -1.80 0.69 -4.86
C TYR A 13 -1.40 1.00 -3.42
N LEU A 14 -0.12 0.82 -3.09
CA LEU A 14 0.39 1.01 -1.74
C LEU A 14 0.38 2.48 -1.29
N GLY A 15 0.58 3.38 -2.23
CA GLY A 15 0.64 4.82 -1.98
C GLY A 15 -0.70 5.50 -1.72
N TYR A 16 -1.81 4.82 -1.90
CA TYR A 16 -3.17 5.40 -1.83
C TYR A 16 -3.65 5.74 -0.41
N ASN A 17 -2.85 5.51 0.62
CA ASN A 17 -3.18 5.97 1.97
C ASN A 17 -2.96 7.49 2.07
N ARG A 18 -4.04 8.27 2.22
CA ARG A 18 -4.02 9.74 2.29
C ARG A 18 -3.07 10.27 3.35
N VAL A 19 -3.03 9.66 4.53
CA VAL A 19 -2.13 10.07 5.63
C VAL A 19 -0.67 9.86 5.24
N SER A 20 -0.34 8.69 4.68
CA SER A 20 1.03 8.39 4.24
C SER A 20 1.45 9.29 3.07
N ALA A 21 0.54 9.61 2.14
CA ALA A 21 0.81 10.53 1.05
C ALA A 21 1.10 11.94 1.58
N LEU A 22 0.26 12.44 2.50
CA LEU A 22 0.46 13.74 3.14
C LEU A 22 1.82 13.83 3.85
N ILE A 23 2.17 12.81 4.64
CA ILE A 23 3.46 12.78 5.36
C ILE A 23 4.63 12.85 4.37
N ARG A 24 4.60 12.06 3.29
CA ARG A 24 5.66 12.10 2.27
C ARG A 24 5.76 13.45 1.59
N THR A 25 4.62 14.09 1.28
CA THR A 25 4.59 15.42 0.67
C THR A 25 5.18 16.47 1.62
N VAL A 26 4.78 16.45 2.90
CA VAL A 26 5.32 17.38 3.90
C VAL A 26 6.83 17.18 4.09
N LEU A 27 7.30 15.92 4.18
CA LEU A 27 8.73 15.62 4.30
C LEU A 27 9.52 16.10 3.08
N ALA A 28 9.02 15.90 1.86
CA ALA A 28 9.67 16.40 0.66
C ALA A 28 9.75 17.93 0.66
N LEU A 29 8.67 18.61 1.03
CA LEU A 29 8.65 20.08 1.15
C LEU A 29 9.65 20.56 2.20
N LEU A 30 9.74 19.92 3.38
CA LEU A 30 10.72 20.26 4.40
C LEU A 30 12.15 20.08 3.88
N CYS A 31 12.43 19.02 3.11
CA CYS A 31 13.74 18.83 2.50
C CYS A 31 14.06 19.95 1.51
N PHE A 32 13.15 20.33 0.63
CA PHE A 32 13.39 21.42 -0.33
C PHE A 32 13.50 22.79 0.37
N THR A 33 12.73 23.00 1.43
CA THR A 33 12.87 24.23 2.26
C THR A 33 14.24 24.27 2.95
N GLY A 34 14.70 23.16 3.50
CA GLY A 34 16.05 23.06 4.08
C GLY A 34 17.15 23.32 3.05
N TYR A 35 16.99 22.76 1.84
CA TYR A 35 17.89 23.06 0.72
C TYR A 35 17.89 24.56 0.39
N TYR A 36 16.70 25.16 0.22
CA TYR A 36 16.58 26.58 -0.09
C TYR A 36 17.25 27.46 0.97
N TRP A 37 17.05 27.18 2.24
CA TRP A 37 17.69 27.94 3.34
C TRP A 37 19.20 27.73 3.38
N SER A 38 19.69 26.55 3.05
CA SER A 38 21.14 26.31 2.97
C SER A 38 21.82 27.09 1.85
N GLN A 39 21.09 27.38 0.77
CA GLN A 39 21.59 28.19 -0.35
C GLN A 39 21.42 29.72 -0.13
N ASN A 40 20.50 30.13 0.75
CA ASN A 40 20.16 31.53 1.00
C ASN A 40 20.25 31.85 2.51
N PRO A 41 21.45 31.98 3.07
CA PRO A 41 21.65 32.13 4.51
C PRO A 41 21.31 33.55 5.03
N LYS A 42 20.19 34.13 4.59
CA LYS A 42 19.72 35.39 5.14
C LYS A 42 19.06 35.14 6.49
N PRO A 43 19.33 36.00 7.53
CA PRO A 43 18.64 35.87 8.80
C PRO A 43 17.14 36.10 8.58
N VAL A 44 16.33 35.11 8.88
CA VAL A 44 14.89 35.25 8.92
C VAL A 44 14.53 35.77 10.31
N ASP A 45 14.25 37.06 10.43
CA ASP A 45 13.67 37.66 11.63
C ASP A 45 12.20 37.23 11.74
N LEU A 46 11.96 36.05 12.23
CA LEU A 46 10.68 35.69 12.81
C LEU A 46 10.68 36.30 14.22
N SER A 47 9.80 37.25 14.48
CA SER A 47 9.73 38.06 15.73
C SER A 47 9.63 37.23 17.02
N VAL A 48 9.60 35.93 16.98
CA VAL A 48 9.50 35.02 18.12
C VAL A 48 10.64 34.00 18.19
N ILE A 49 11.30 33.64 17.07
CA ILE A 49 12.38 32.65 17.07
C ILE A 49 13.51 33.14 16.19
N ARG A 50 14.65 33.55 16.81
CA ARG A 50 15.90 33.77 16.10
C ARG A 50 16.53 32.43 15.74
N ILE A 51 16.37 32.02 14.51
CA ILE A 51 17.18 30.95 13.96
C ILE A 51 18.46 31.58 13.45
N GLY A 52 19.54 31.41 14.20
CA GLY A 52 20.86 31.93 13.84
C GLY A 52 21.33 31.29 12.52
N SER A 53 21.68 32.12 11.55
CA SER A 53 22.43 31.67 10.38
C SER A 53 23.91 31.53 10.76
N TYR A 54 24.45 30.32 10.64
CA TYR A 54 25.91 30.13 10.70
C TYR A 54 26.53 30.55 9.35
N PRO A 55 27.74 31.07 9.32
CA PRO A 55 28.43 31.39 8.08
C PRO A 55 28.60 30.13 7.25
N VAL A 56 28.19 30.22 6.00
CA VAL A 56 28.03 29.10 5.06
C VAL A 56 29.35 28.58 4.50
N ASP A 57 30.45 29.26 4.77
CA ASP A 57 31.76 28.95 4.20
C ASP A 57 32.31 27.57 4.58
N GLU A 58 31.69 26.89 5.55
CA GLU A 58 32.16 25.58 6.03
C GLU A 58 31.22 24.40 5.75
N ILE A 59 30.01 24.59 5.15
CA ILE A 59 29.04 23.48 4.93
C ILE A 59 28.42 23.50 3.54
N PRO A 60 29.19 23.47 2.44
CA PRO A 60 28.59 23.42 1.09
C PRO A 60 27.96 22.07 0.75
N ALA A 61 28.37 21.00 1.42
CA ALA A 61 27.88 19.64 1.09
C ALA A 61 26.53 19.28 1.70
N SER A 62 26.15 19.85 2.86
CA SER A 62 24.95 19.46 3.59
C SER A 62 23.65 19.88 2.90
N GLY A 63 23.65 21.01 2.21
CA GLY A 63 22.49 21.50 1.46
C GLY A 63 22.06 20.54 0.34
N HIS A 64 23.01 20.01 -0.41
CA HIS A 64 22.74 19.07 -1.51
C HIS A 64 22.12 17.75 -1.01
N ILE A 65 22.43 17.32 0.21
CA ILE A 65 21.83 16.14 0.83
C ILE A 65 20.31 16.31 0.97
N PHE A 66 19.85 17.49 1.40
CA PHE A 66 18.41 17.78 1.48
C PHE A 66 17.73 17.73 0.11
N PHE A 67 18.38 18.26 -0.93
CA PHE A 67 17.84 18.20 -2.29
C PHE A 67 17.70 16.74 -2.76
N ILE A 68 18.76 15.95 -2.64
CA ILE A 68 18.78 14.55 -3.04
C ILE A 68 17.72 13.76 -2.28
N LEU A 69 17.60 13.98 -0.95
CA LEU A 69 16.60 13.34 -0.12
C LEU A 69 15.17 13.72 -0.54
N GLY A 70 14.91 14.99 -0.83
CA GLY A 70 13.63 15.48 -1.32
C GLY A 70 13.23 14.81 -2.63
N VAL A 71 14.15 14.74 -3.60
CA VAL A 71 13.95 14.06 -4.88
C VAL A 71 13.69 12.56 -4.66
N PHE A 72 14.46 11.91 -3.80
CA PHE A 72 14.28 10.50 -3.48
C PHE A 72 12.88 10.21 -2.89
N ILE A 73 12.42 11.05 -1.96
CA ILE A 73 11.07 10.93 -1.38
C ILE A 73 9.99 11.09 -2.47
N MET A 74 10.17 12.02 -3.40
CA MET A 74 9.25 12.21 -4.51
C MET A 74 9.21 10.99 -5.44
N VAL A 75 10.36 10.48 -5.87
CA VAL A 75 10.46 9.30 -6.72
C VAL A 75 9.82 8.09 -6.04
N LEU A 76 10.14 7.86 -4.77
CA LEU A 76 9.54 6.79 -3.98
C LEU A 76 8.02 6.96 -3.88
N SER A 77 7.53 8.20 -3.72
CA SER A 77 6.10 8.49 -3.65
C SER A 77 5.38 8.13 -4.95
N VAL A 78 5.98 8.48 -6.10
CA VAL A 78 5.45 8.12 -7.42
C VAL A 78 5.42 6.60 -7.61
N LEU A 79 6.50 5.90 -7.26
CA LEU A 79 6.55 4.43 -7.33
C LEU A 79 5.46 3.78 -6.48
N LEU A 80 5.24 4.25 -5.26
CA LEU A 80 4.21 3.75 -4.37
C LEU A 80 2.80 4.02 -4.90
N MET A 81 2.57 5.14 -5.57
CA MET A 81 1.25 5.54 -6.06
C MET A 81 0.87 4.89 -7.39
N TYR A 82 1.81 4.65 -8.27
CA TYR A 82 1.52 4.24 -9.65
C TYR A 82 2.06 2.87 -10.04
N VAL A 83 3.10 2.40 -9.38
CA VAL A 83 3.79 1.16 -9.77
C VAL A 83 3.52 0.03 -8.78
N LEU A 84 3.69 0.29 -7.49
CA LEU A 84 3.58 -0.75 -6.47
C LEU A 84 2.13 -1.00 -6.10
N HIS A 85 1.57 -2.09 -6.62
CA HIS A 85 0.21 -2.51 -6.34
C HIS A 85 0.15 -4.01 -6.07
N ILE A 86 -0.90 -4.42 -5.38
CA ILE A 86 -1.36 -5.80 -5.32
C ILE A 86 -2.63 -5.94 -6.15
N GLN A 87 -2.81 -7.10 -6.76
CA GLN A 87 -3.93 -7.38 -7.64
C GLN A 87 -4.68 -8.61 -7.17
N THR A 88 -6.01 -8.50 -7.12
CA THR A 88 -6.93 -9.61 -6.84
C THR A 88 -7.74 -9.85 -8.09
N ILE A 89 -7.68 -11.06 -8.64
CA ILE A 89 -8.43 -11.47 -9.84
C ILE A 89 -9.26 -12.70 -9.47
N VAL A 90 -10.54 -12.66 -9.80
CA VAL A 90 -11.45 -13.81 -9.63
C VAL A 90 -11.82 -14.38 -11.00
N TYR A 91 -11.58 -15.64 -11.16
CA TYR A 91 -12.04 -16.46 -12.30
C TYR A 91 -13.17 -17.39 -11.87
N SER A 92 -13.74 -18.15 -12.80
CA SER A 92 -14.87 -19.05 -12.50
C SER A 92 -14.52 -20.11 -11.45
N ASN A 93 -13.30 -20.65 -11.46
CA ASN A 93 -12.94 -21.81 -10.64
C ASN A 93 -11.92 -21.47 -9.54
N TYR A 94 -11.27 -20.33 -9.62
CA TYR A 94 -10.21 -19.95 -8.70
C TYR A 94 -10.07 -18.44 -8.55
N LEU A 95 -9.46 -18.05 -7.46
CA LEU A 95 -9.03 -16.68 -7.18
C LEU A 95 -7.51 -16.59 -7.26
N MET A 96 -7.01 -15.59 -7.95
CA MET A 96 -5.58 -15.33 -8.05
C MET A 96 -5.21 -14.01 -7.33
N LEU A 97 -4.28 -14.11 -6.41
CA LEU A 97 -3.69 -12.97 -5.71
C LEU A 97 -2.29 -12.75 -6.26
N SER A 98 -2.04 -11.59 -6.83
CA SER A 98 -0.73 -11.19 -7.34
C SER A 98 -0.17 -10.08 -6.47
N GLY A 99 1.07 -10.26 -6.03
CA GLY A 99 1.77 -9.27 -5.24
C GLY A 99 2.56 -8.28 -6.07
N PHE A 100 3.44 -7.53 -5.39
CA PHE A 100 4.26 -6.51 -6.00
C PHE A 100 4.96 -7.01 -7.27
N TRP A 101 4.73 -6.32 -8.39
CA TRP A 101 5.29 -6.65 -9.71
C TRP A 101 5.01 -8.09 -10.18
N GLY A 102 3.95 -8.73 -9.68
CA GLY A 102 3.63 -10.12 -10.04
C GLY A 102 4.62 -11.17 -9.53
N ALA A 103 5.55 -10.79 -8.66
CA ALA A 103 6.62 -11.67 -8.18
C ALA A 103 6.13 -12.87 -7.39
N ARG A 104 4.95 -12.78 -6.75
CA ARG A 104 4.30 -13.89 -6.06
C ARG A 104 2.84 -13.96 -6.45
N LYS A 105 2.46 -15.06 -7.06
CA LYS A 105 1.07 -15.37 -7.38
C LYS A 105 0.60 -16.48 -6.43
N VAL A 106 -0.50 -16.24 -5.73
CA VAL A 106 -1.18 -17.24 -4.90
C VAL A 106 -2.49 -17.58 -5.60
N LYS A 107 -2.63 -18.83 -6.00
CA LYS A 107 -3.86 -19.38 -6.59
C LYS A 107 -4.66 -20.08 -5.48
N ILE A 108 -5.93 -19.75 -5.35
CA ILE A 108 -6.85 -20.33 -4.37
C ILE A 108 -8.00 -20.94 -5.16
N ASP A 109 -8.08 -22.26 -5.22
CA ASP A 109 -9.14 -22.97 -5.92
C ASP A 109 -10.42 -22.99 -5.06
N PHE A 110 -11.56 -22.64 -5.67
CA PHE A 110 -12.83 -22.54 -4.93
C PHE A 110 -13.35 -23.90 -4.45
N SER A 111 -13.03 -24.98 -5.14
CA SER A 111 -13.35 -26.34 -4.71
C SER A 111 -12.76 -26.71 -3.33
N ASN A 112 -11.68 -26.04 -2.94
CA ASN A 112 -11.01 -26.25 -1.68
C ASN A 112 -11.49 -25.33 -0.55
N ILE A 113 -12.35 -24.34 -0.86
CA ILE A 113 -12.84 -23.39 0.14
C ILE A 113 -14.04 -23.94 0.87
N HIS A 114 -13.96 -23.96 2.20
CA HIS A 114 -15.05 -24.41 3.06
C HIS A 114 -15.94 -23.24 3.53
N THR A 115 -15.37 -22.06 3.77
CA THR A 115 -16.11 -20.94 4.35
C THR A 115 -15.66 -19.60 3.78
N VAL A 116 -16.65 -18.74 3.50
CA VAL A 116 -16.44 -17.36 3.08
C VAL A 116 -17.12 -16.42 4.07
N LYS A 117 -16.39 -15.45 4.60
CA LYS A 117 -16.94 -14.44 5.54
C LYS A 117 -16.49 -13.05 5.14
N LYS A 118 -17.43 -12.10 5.15
CA LYS A 118 -17.11 -10.69 5.04
C LYS A 118 -16.90 -10.14 6.45
N LEU A 119 -15.72 -9.61 6.73
CA LEU A 119 -15.34 -9.09 8.04
C LEU A 119 -14.80 -7.66 7.91
N ARG A 120 -14.81 -6.97 9.03
CA ARG A 120 -14.30 -5.61 9.14
C ARG A 120 -13.24 -5.53 10.22
N TYR A 121 -12.09 -4.95 9.93
CA TYR A 121 -11.08 -4.67 10.94
C TYR A 121 -11.56 -3.58 11.90
N LYS A 122 -11.30 -3.73 13.19
CA LYS A 122 -11.42 -2.63 14.15
C LYS A 122 -10.49 -1.49 13.70
N LYS A 123 -11.02 -0.27 13.73
CA LYS A 123 -10.32 0.96 13.27
C LYS A 123 -9.12 1.24 14.20
N ASN A 124 -7.94 0.74 13.85
CA ASN A 124 -6.69 1.17 14.45
C ASN A 124 -5.95 2.04 13.43
N SER A 125 -5.61 3.25 13.83
CA SER A 125 -5.13 4.35 12.97
C SER A 125 -3.82 4.05 12.23
N PHE A 126 -3.03 3.06 12.66
CA PHE A 126 -1.68 2.78 12.15
C PHE A 126 -1.55 1.42 11.45
N ARG A 127 -2.54 1.00 10.68
CA ARG A 127 -2.41 -0.25 9.93
C ARG A 127 -1.46 -0.09 8.76
N ARG A 128 -0.35 -0.79 8.87
CA ARG A 128 0.60 -0.91 7.77
C ARG A 128 0.03 -1.82 6.68
N PRO A 129 0.28 -1.53 5.40
CA PRO A 129 -0.03 -2.48 4.33
C PRO A 129 0.65 -3.81 4.64
N VAL A 130 -0.11 -4.89 4.55
CA VAL A 130 0.38 -6.24 4.79
C VAL A 130 0.18 -7.04 3.53
N TYR A 131 1.26 -7.55 3.01
CA TYR A 131 1.29 -8.35 1.83
C TYR A 131 1.87 -9.73 2.16
N ASN A 132 1.08 -10.78 1.87
CA ASN A 132 1.48 -12.18 1.95
C ASN A 132 2.26 -12.55 3.23
N LEU A 133 1.77 -12.11 4.39
CA LEU A 133 2.34 -12.46 5.67
C LEU A 133 1.73 -13.78 6.13
N TYR A 134 2.49 -14.86 5.97
CA TYR A 134 2.15 -16.16 6.50
C TYR A 134 2.53 -16.21 7.99
N ILE A 135 1.53 -16.20 8.86
CA ILE A 135 1.71 -16.37 10.30
C ILE A 135 0.64 -17.34 10.79
N LYS A 136 1.05 -18.47 11.30
CA LYS A 136 0.14 -19.47 11.88
C LYS A 136 -1.03 -19.82 10.94
N GLU A 137 -0.72 -20.28 9.73
CA GLU A 137 -1.71 -20.68 8.71
C GLU A 137 -2.65 -19.56 8.23
N ILE A 138 -2.34 -18.30 8.55
CA ILE A 138 -3.09 -17.15 8.09
C ILE A 138 -2.28 -16.38 7.06
N VAL A 139 -2.79 -16.31 5.84
CA VAL A 139 -2.24 -15.48 4.77
C VAL A 139 -3.00 -14.17 4.71
N LYS A 140 -2.31 -13.06 4.91
CA LYS A 140 -2.90 -11.72 4.87
C LYS A 140 -2.50 -11.02 3.57
N PHE A 141 -3.48 -10.46 2.88
CA PHE A 141 -3.29 -9.84 1.59
C PHE A 141 -4.13 -8.57 1.48
N TYR A 142 -3.58 -7.44 1.91
CA TYR A 142 -4.25 -6.14 1.83
C TYR A 142 -3.27 -4.97 1.86
N THR A 143 -3.64 -3.84 1.25
CA THR A 143 -2.86 -2.59 1.28
C THR A 143 -3.52 -1.53 2.15
N SER A 144 -4.80 -1.31 1.95
CA SER A 144 -5.55 -0.23 2.60
C SER A 144 -7.02 -0.62 2.77
N GLY A 145 -7.71 0.09 3.66
CA GLY A 145 -9.14 -0.15 3.92
C GLY A 145 -9.38 -0.94 5.20
N ASN A 146 -10.66 -1.03 5.57
CA ASN A 146 -11.09 -1.68 6.81
C ASN A 146 -11.86 -2.98 6.55
N ASN A 147 -12.18 -3.29 5.31
CA ASN A 147 -12.97 -4.46 4.94
C ASN A 147 -12.09 -5.52 4.32
N PHE A 148 -12.40 -6.77 4.62
CA PHE A 148 -11.73 -7.91 4.02
C PHE A 148 -12.68 -9.10 3.91
N ILE A 149 -12.38 -9.97 2.95
CA ILE A 149 -13.01 -11.28 2.82
C ILE A 149 -12.07 -12.31 3.43
N GLU A 150 -12.61 -13.10 4.34
CA GLU A 150 -11.92 -14.24 4.93
C GLU A 150 -12.39 -15.51 4.25
N LEU A 151 -11.46 -16.23 3.64
CA LEU A 151 -11.66 -17.56 3.05
C LEU A 151 -10.97 -18.58 3.95
N LYS A 152 -11.66 -19.64 4.29
CA LYS A 152 -11.06 -20.80 4.98
C LYS A 152 -11.05 -22.00 4.04
N ASP A 153 -9.89 -22.56 3.92
CA ASP A 153 -9.60 -23.75 3.16
C ASP A 153 -9.93 -25.02 3.98
N LYS A 154 -10.20 -26.13 3.30
CA LYS A 154 -10.37 -27.46 3.90
C LYS A 154 -9.11 -27.94 4.62
N ASP A 155 -7.93 -27.49 4.17
CA ASP A 155 -6.63 -27.79 4.76
C ASP A 155 -6.28 -26.94 6.01
N GLY A 156 -7.19 -26.07 6.44
CA GLY A 156 -7.01 -25.23 7.64
C GLY A 156 -6.42 -23.85 7.37
N PHE A 157 -6.01 -23.55 6.13
CA PHE A 157 -5.49 -22.22 5.80
C PHE A 157 -6.59 -21.16 5.79
N THR A 158 -6.24 -19.99 6.29
CA THR A 158 -7.13 -18.83 6.29
C THR A 158 -6.54 -17.71 5.45
N TYR A 159 -7.24 -17.29 4.41
CA TYR A 159 -6.85 -16.19 3.54
C TYR A 159 -7.67 -14.96 3.89
N ARG A 160 -7.00 -13.84 4.19
CA ARG A 160 -7.65 -12.55 4.46
C ARG A 160 -7.32 -11.57 3.36
N ILE A 161 -8.28 -11.33 2.50
CA ILE A 161 -8.14 -10.52 1.28
C ILE A 161 -8.80 -9.17 1.53
N GLY A 162 -7.99 -8.12 1.62
CA GLY A 162 -8.49 -6.75 1.71
C GLY A 162 -9.13 -6.32 0.39
N THR A 163 -10.21 -5.56 0.46
CA THR A 163 -10.89 -5.04 -0.72
C THR A 163 -11.55 -3.69 -0.45
N GLN A 164 -11.60 -2.85 -1.47
CA GLN A 164 -12.34 -1.60 -1.46
C GLN A 164 -13.80 -1.81 -1.88
N ARG A 165 -14.11 -2.94 -2.55
CA ARG A 165 -15.44 -3.33 -3.01
C ARG A 165 -15.92 -4.64 -2.34
N PRO A 166 -16.10 -4.66 -1.00
CA PRO A 166 -16.32 -5.89 -0.24
C PRO A 166 -17.63 -6.61 -0.58
N ASN A 167 -18.68 -5.86 -0.95
CA ASN A 167 -19.98 -6.47 -1.29
C ASN A 167 -19.91 -7.20 -2.64
N GLU A 168 -19.25 -6.60 -3.61
CA GLU A 168 -19.09 -7.13 -4.95
C GLU A 168 -18.21 -8.40 -4.92
N LEU A 169 -17.03 -8.29 -4.31
CA LEU A 169 -16.11 -9.42 -4.20
C LEU A 169 -16.75 -10.60 -3.44
N PHE A 170 -17.43 -10.31 -2.32
CA PHE A 170 -18.12 -11.35 -1.55
C PHE A 170 -19.20 -12.04 -2.36
N LYS A 171 -20.04 -11.29 -3.07
CA LYS A 171 -21.11 -11.83 -3.91
C LYS A 171 -20.57 -12.75 -4.99
N ILE A 172 -19.53 -12.32 -5.70
CA ILE A 172 -18.93 -13.10 -6.79
C ILE A 172 -18.32 -14.40 -6.24
N ILE A 173 -17.49 -14.34 -5.20
CA ILE A 173 -16.87 -15.53 -4.61
C ILE A 173 -17.94 -16.50 -4.09
N ASN A 174 -18.94 -16.00 -3.36
CA ASN A 174 -20.00 -16.85 -2.80
C ASN A 174 -20.83 -17.52 -3.89
N THR A 175 -21.11 -16.82 -4.99
CA THR A 175 -21.80 -17.41 -6.15
C THR A 175 -20.98 -18.54 -6.77
N GLN A 176 -19.67 -18.35 -6.95
CA GLN A 176 -18.82 -19.37 -7.59
C GLN A 176 -18.64 -20.61 -6.71
N ILE A 177 -18.53 -20.45 -5.40
CA ILE A 177 -18.43 -21.59 -4.46
C ILE A 177 -19.74 -22.40 -4.41
N ASN A 178 -20.90 -21.74 -4.51
CA ASN A 178 -22.20 -22.42 -4.48
C ASN A 178 -22.58 -23.11 -5.81
N ILE A 179 -21.85 -22.85 -6.89
CA ILE A 179 -22.04 -23.49 -8.20
C ILE A 179 -21.20 -24.78 -8.31
N ILE A 180 -20.14 -24.91 -7.53
CA ILE A 180 -19.23 -26.06 -7.49
C ILE A 180 -19.72 -27.08 -6.46
#